data_5f16cfc5331bd03108bb8ebaa01beb9c
#
_entry.id   5f16cfc5331bd03108bb8ebaa01beb9c
#
_cell.length_a   1.000
_cell.length_b   1.000
_cell.length_c   1.000
_cell.angle_alpha   90.00
_cell.angle_beta   90.00
_cell.angle_gamma   90.00
#
_symmetry.space_group_name_H-M   'P 1'
#
loop_
_entity.id
_entity.type
_entity.pdbx_description
1 polymer ?
#
loop_
_entity_poly.entity_id
_entity_poly.type
_entity_poly.pdbx_seq_one_letter_code
_entity_poly.pdbx_strand_id
1 'polypeptide(L)' 'MKQGRLGYNSYNKRYGLLSSDLWIDTGFHCGECLEVLLDDEWVQTRMEMNPAREWYLVGTPYCGDLEYIRARIPG' A
#
# COMPACT_ATOMS: atom_id res chain seq x y z
N MET A 1 -13.63 -2.45 -7.80
CA MET A 1 -12.19 -2.09 -7.67
C MET A 1 -12.05 -0.85 -6.81
N LYS A 2 -11.18 -0.90 -5.81
CA LYS A 2 -10.85 0.26 -4.97
C LYS A 2 -9.53 0.81 -5.45
N GLN A 3 -9.47 2.10 -5.70
CA GLN A 3 -8.26 2.73 -6.24
C GLN A 3 -8.00 4.06 -5.54
N GLY A 4 -6.73 4.36 -5.28
CA GLY A 4 -6.33 5.58 -4.62
C GLY A 4 -4.82 5.64 -4.45
N ARG A 5 -4.40 6.17 -3.32
CA ARG A 5 -2.98 6.30 -2.95
C ARG A 5 -2.77 5.70 -1.59
N LEU A 6 -1.61 5.10 -1.39
CA LEU A 6 -1.24 4.63 -0.06
C LEU A 6 -1.02 5.82 0.87
N GLY A 7 -1.52 5.70 2.08
CA GLY A 7 -1.32 6.69 3.12
C GLY A 7 -1.08 6.01 4.44
N TYR A 8 -0.16 6.56 5.23
CA TYR A 8 0.12 6.01 6.55
C TYR A 8 -0.97 6.42 7.53
N ASN A 9 -1.60 5.42 8.14
CA ASN A 9 -2.61 5.65 9.17
C ASN A 9 -1.94 5.50 10.54
N SER A 10 -1.67 6.63 11.18
CA SER A 10 -0.99 6.63 12.47
C SER A 10 -1.84 6.01 13.59
N TYR A 11 -3.13 5.89 13.36
CA TYR A 11 -4.04 5.29 14.34
C TYR A 11 -3.75 3.82 14.56
N ASN A 12 -3.54 3.08 13.45
CA ASN A 12 -3.25 1.65 13.53
C ASN A 12 -1.82 1.32 13.09
N LYS A 13 -1.02 2.32 12.72
CA LYS A 13 0.37 2.18 12.29
C LYS A 13 0.50 1.29 11.06
N ARG A 14 -0.46 1.42 10.13
CA ARG A 14 -0.48 0.66 8.89
C ARG A 14 -0.66 1.61 7.72
N TYR A 15 -0.21 1.18 6.55
CA TYR A 15 -0.56 1.87 5.32
C TYR A 15 -1.93 1.39 4.87
N GLY A 16 -2.79 2.33 4.54
CA GLY A 16 -4.10 2.07 3.99
C GLY A 16 -4.24 2.72 2.63
N LEU A 17 -5.45 2.75 2.11
CA LEU A 17 -5.75 3.31 0.80
C LEU A 17 -6.65 4.52 0.95
N LEU A 18 -6.19 5.65 0.39
CA LEU A 18 -6.89 6.93 0.42
C LEU A 18 -7.41 7.26 -0.97
N SER A 19 -8.64 7.74 -1.03
CA SER A 19 -9.19 8.34 -2.24
C SER A 19 -9.83 9.67 -1.86
N SER A 20 -9.35 10.77 -2.46
CA SER A 20 -9.81 12.13 -2.14
C SER A 20 -9.79 12.39 -0.63
N ASP A 21 -8.68 12.01 0.02
CA ASP A 21 -8.46 12.16 1.46
C ASP A 21 -9.41 11.36 2.36
N LEU A 22 -10.14 10.42 1.78
CA LEU A 22 -11.00 9.51 2.54
C LEU A 22 -10.40 8.11 2.54
N TRP A 23 -10.42 7.47 3.71
CA TRP A 23 -9.96 6.10 3.81
C TRP A 23 -10.97 5.17 3.13
N ILE A 24 -10.52 4.43 2.11
CA ILE A 24 -11.29 3.33 1.54
C ILE A 24 -10.78 1.98 2.02
N ASP A 25 -9.58 1.96 2.59
CA ASP A 25 -9.06 0.85 3.37
C ASP A 25 -8.21 1.46 4.47
N THR A 26 -8.51 1.14 5.73
CA THR A 26 -7.86 1.80 6.87
C THR A 26 -6.49 1.24 7.19
N GLY A 27 -6.14 0.08 6.66
CA GLY A 27 -4.82 -0.48 6.88
C GLY A 27 -4.68 -1.89 6.33
N PHE A 28 -3.64 -2.09 5.52
CA PHE A 28 -3.31 -3.42 5.01
C PHE A 28 -2.63 -4.26 6.07
N HIS A 29 -2.99 -5.53 6.12
CA HIS A 29 -2.32 -6.51 6.97
C HIS A 29 -1.18 -7.18 6.21
N CYS A 30 -0.24 -7.78 6.94
CA CYS A 30 0.82 -8.55 6.32
C CYS A 30 0.23 -9.66 5.43
N GLY A 31 0.75 -9.80 4.22
CA GLY A 31 0.29 -10.77 3.26
C GLY A 31 -0.88 -10.33 2.41
N GLU A 32 -1.47 -9.20 2.69
CA GLU A 32 -2.62 -8.71 1.93
C GLU A 32 -2.18 -8.22 0.56
N CYS A 33 -2.87 -8.68 -0.49
CA CYS A 33 -2.51 -8.40 -1.87
C CYS A 33 -3.11 -7.08 -2.36
N LEU A 34 -2.35 -6.39 -3.21
CA LEU A 34 -2.80 -5.17 -3.86
C LEU A 34 -2.00 -5.00 -5.14
N GLU A 35 -2.36 -4.00 -5.95
CA GLU A 35 -1.58 -3.61 -7.11
C GLU A 35 -1.11 -2.17 -6.93
N VAL A 36 0.11 -1.89 -7.37
CA VAL A 36 0.67 -0.55 -7.30
C VAL A 36 1.17 -0.13 -8.68
N LEU A 37 1.15 1.17 -8.92
CA LEU A 37 1.63 1.72 -10.18
C LEU A 37 3.14 1.93 -10.08
N LEU A 38 3.88 1.24 -10.93
CA LEU A 38 5.34 1.30 -10.99
C LEU A 38 5.74 1.48 -12.45
N ASP A 39 6.39 2.60 -12.76
CA ASP A 39 6.82 2.92 -14.13
C ASP A 39 5.68 2.78 -15.14
N ASP A 40 4.53 3.39 -14.81
CA ASP A 40 3.32 3.39 -15.63
C ASP A 40 2.68 2.01 -15.83
N GLU A 41 3.07 1.02 -15.05
CA GLU A 41 2.46 -0.31 -15.09
C GLU A 41 1.89 -0.69 -13.73
N TRP A 42 0.76 -1.36 -13.75
CA TRP A 42 0.18 -1.92 -12.54
C TRP A 42 0.86 -3.24 -12.22
N VAL A 43 1.48 -3.30 -11.05
CA VAL A 43 2.25 -4.46 -10.61
C VAL A 43 1.54 -5.09 -9.42
N GLN A 44 1.31 -6.39 -9.50
CA GLN A 44 0.75 -7.13 -8.37
C GLN A 44 1.80 -7.29 -7.28
N THR A 45 1.42 -6.99 -6.05
CA THR A 45 2.32 -7.10 -4.92
C THR A 45 1.52 -7.45 -3.67
N ARG A 46 2.19 -7.50 -2.55
CA ARG A 46 1.53 -7.64 -1.26
C ARG A 46 2.27 -6.84 -0.21
N MET A 47 1.54 -6.44 0.82
CA MET A 47 2.10 -5.68 1.93
C MET A 47 2.77 -6.63 2.90
N GLU A 48 4.02 -6.32 3.27
CA GLU A 48 4.78 -7.09 4.26
C GLU A 48 5.57 -6.16 5.16
N MET A 49 6.02 -6.69 6.28
CA MET A 49 6.89 -5.96 7.19
C MET A 49 8.19 -6.73 7.36
N ASN A 50 9.31 -6.01 7.21
CA ASN A 50 10.63 -6.63 7.34
C ASN A 50 11.08 -6.69 8.81
N PRO A 51 12.21 -7.36 9.11
CA PRO A 51 12.70 -7.43 10.50
C PRO A 51 13.04 -6.08 11.12
N ALA A 52 13.33 -5.06 10.30
CA ALA A 52 13.57 -3.69 10.78
C ALA A 52 12.27 -2.94 11.08
N ARG A 53 11.12 -3.62 10.96
CA ARG A 53 9.78 -3.09 11.18
C ARG A 53 9.40 -1.99 10.19
N GLU A 54 9.89 -2.13 8.97
CA GLU A 54 9.50 -1.26 7.87
C GLU A 54 8.50 -1.98 6.98
N TRP A 55 7.44 -1.27 6.61
CA TRP A 55 6.49 -1.77 5.62
C TRP A 55 7.13 -1.73 4.25
N TYR A 56 6.93 -2.76 3.46
CA TYR A 56 7.44 -2.80 2.09
C TYR A 56 6.48 -3.55 1.17
N LEU A 57 6.67 -3.35 -0.13
CA LEU A 57 5.87 -3.98 -1.16
C LEU A 57 6.73 -5.00 -1.88
N VAL A 58 6.31 -6.27 -1.82
CA VAL A 58 7.08 -7.40 -2.35
C VAL A 58 7.30 -7.26 -3.85
N GLY A 59 8.54 -7.46 -4.30
CA GLY A 59 8.88 -7.39 -5.71
C GLY A 59 9.00 -5.99 -6.27
N THR A 60 8.99 -4.98 -5.43
CA THR A 60 9.15 -3.57 -5.82
C THR A 60 10.32 -2.95 -5.05
N PRO A 61 10.83 -1.79 -5.49
CA PRO A 61 11.85 -1.07 -4.71
C PRO A 61 11.29 -0.31 -3.52
N TYR A 62 9.98 -0.34 -3.29
CA TYR A 62 9.35 0.46 -2.25
C TYR A 62 9.49 -0.19 -0.89
N CYS A 63 10.17 0.49 0.03
CA CYS A 63 10.39 0.03 1.41
C CYS A 63 10.53 1.24 2.33
N GLY A 64 9.86 1.19 3.47
CA GLY A 64 9.93 2.23 4.49
C GLY A 64 8.92 3.33 4.29
N ASP A 65 9.11 4.15 3.28
CA ASP A 65 8.19 5.24 2.95
C ASP A 65 7.35 4.84 1.75
N LEU A 66 6.08 4.54 2.00
CA LEU A 66 5.15 4.13 0.96
C LEU A 66 4.09 5.21 0.69
N GLU A 67 4.27 6.42 1.24
CA GLU A 67 3.30 7.51 1.12
C GLU A 67 3.07 7.86 -0.35
N TYR A 68 1.79 7.96 -0.68
CA TYR A 68 1.30 8.48 -1.95
C TYR A 68 1.59 7.61 -3.18
N ILE A 69 2.07 6.39 -2.99
CA ILE A 69 2.16 5.43 -4.09
C ILE A 69 0.74 5.13 -4.58
N ARG A 70 0.52 5.25 -5.88
CA ARG A 70 -0.78 4.92 -6.45
C ARG A 70 -1.01 3.43 -6.35
N ALA A 71 -2.17 3.06 -5.83
CA ALA A 71 -2.48 1.67 -5.53
C ALA A 71 -3.93 1.37 -5.80
N ARG A 72 -4.24 0.09 -6.00
CA ARG A 72 -5.61 -0.36 -6.15
C ARG A 72 -5.76 -1.76 -5.58
N ILE A 73 -6.97 -2.05 -5.16
CA ILE A 73 -7.36 -3.39 -4.72
C ILE A 73 -8.28 -3.96 -5.79
N PRO A 74 -7.81 -4.94 -6.60
CA PRO A 74 -8.64 -5.55 -7.63
C PRO A 74 -9.78 -6.34 -7.01
N GLY A 75 -10.84 -6.42 -7.70
CA GLY A 75 -12.01 -7.17 -7.23
C GLY A 75 -13.30 -6.47 -7.46
#